data_01822cdb447975feae3a035b3a83f67c
#
_entry.id   01822cdb447975feae3a035b3a83f67c
#
_cell.length_a   1.000
_cell.length_b   1.000
_cell.length_c   1.000
_cell.angle_alpha   90.00
_cell.angle_beta   90.00
_cell.angle_gamma   90.00
#
_symmetry.space_group_name_H-M   'P 1'
#
loop_
_entity.id
_entity.type
_entity.pdbx_description
1 polymer ?
#
loop_
_entity_poly.entity_id
_entity_poly.type
_entity_poly.pdbx_seq_one_letter_code
_entity_poly.pdbx_strand_id
1 'polypeptide(L)'
;MKTPNIQTTRVALPQIYAYTTPEIARHNGWVKIGYTEQKDVEVRIKQQCHTANIAWVLEWYGNAVYEGSNESFLDKAFHAYLNKLGYEQEPKTEWFRIGTDESRHHFYDFRANHGVIKGKATQRYQLRDDSQGEAVRKTIDSFTNRPETEYLWNAKPRFGKTLAV
;
A
#
# COMPACT_ATOMS: atom_id res chain seq x y z
N MET A 1 45.88 -32.87 -6.67
CA MET A 1 45.25 -31.68 -6.09
C MET A 1 43.82 -31.64 -6.56
N LYS A 2 42.83 -31.78 -5.66
CA LYS A 2 41.41 -31.61 -6.01
C LYS A 2 41.11 -30.11 -6.01
N THR A 3 40.72 -29.57 -7.16
CA THR A 3 40.21 -28.20 -7.28
C THR A 3 38.98 -28.04 -6.39
N PRO A 4 38.90 -27.02 -5.51
CA PRO A 4 37.72 -26.78 -4.74
C PRO A 4 36.56 -26.41 -5.66
N ASN A 5 35.46 -27.15 -5.57
CA ASN A 5 34.23 -26.87 -6.30
C ASN A 5 33.57 -25.64 -5.64
N ILE A 6 33.85 -24.46 -6.16
CA ILE A 6 33.19 -23.22 -5.70
C ILE A 6 31.77 -23.24 -6.25
N GLN A 7 30.82 -23.67 -5.44
CA GLN A 7 29.41 -23.45 -5.74
C GLN A 7 29.13 -21.95 -5.59
N THR A 8 29.00 -21.25 -6.71
CA THR A 8 28.44 -19.89 -6.70
C THR A 8 26.99 -19.97 -6.29
N THR A 9 26.72 -19.64 -5.05
CA THR A 9 25.35 -19.47 -4.56
C THR A 9 24.74 -18.31 -5.36
N ARG A 10 23.74 -18.60 -6.18
CA ARG A 10 22.90 -17.53 -6.77
C ARG A 10 22.27 -16.78 -5.61
N VAL A 11 22.58 -15.50 -5.50
CA VAL A 11 21.86 -14.62 -4.57
C VAL A 11 20.44 -14.52 -5.09
N ALA A 12 19.51 -15.24 -4.46
CA ALA A 12 18.09 -15.06 -4.70
C ALA A 12 17.71 -13.66 -4.21
N LEU A 13 16.99 -12.91 -5.04
CA LEU A 13 16.41 -11.62 -4.67
C LEU A 13 14.90 -11.82 -4.52
N PRO A 14 14.43 -12.18 -3.33
CA PRO A 14 12.99 -12.38 -3.12
C PRO A 14 12.26 -11.06 -3.34
N GLN A 15 11.20 -11.11 -4.16
CA GLN A 15 10.40 -9.94 -4.50
C GLN A 15 8.90 -10.27 -4.41
N ILE A 16 8.13 -9.31 -3.91
CA ILE A 16 6.68 -9.28 -4.10
C ILE A 16 6.39 -8.36 -5.27
N TYR A 17 5.45 -8.74 -6.08
CA TYR A 17 4.97 -7.95 -7.21
C TYR A 17 3.46 -7.94 -7.28
N ALA A 18 2.93 -6.90 -7.90
CA ALA A 18 1.51 -6.77 -8.16
C ALA A 18 1.26 -6.41 -9.61
N TYR A 19 0.26 -7.02 -10.22
CA TYR A 19 -0.18 -6.70 -11.57
C TYR A 19 -1.68 -6.79 -11.71
N THR A 20 -2.18 -6.15 -12.77
CA THR A 20 -3.58 -6.18 -13.19
C THR A 20 -3.72 -6.79 -14.58
N THR A 21 -4.92 -7.20 -14.92
CA THR A 21 -5.27 -7.73 -16.25
C THR A 21 -6.46 -6.96 -16.80
N PRO A 22 -6.22 -5.79 -17.42
CA PRO A 22 -7.28 -4.82 -17.77
C PRO A 22 -8.29 -5.35 -18.77
N GLU A 23 -7.94 -6.33 -19.59
CA GLU A 23 -8.84 -6.93 -20.57
C GLU A 23 -9.82 -7.94 -19.97
N ILE A 24 -9.62 -8.34 -18.72
CA ILE A 24 -10.48 -9.32 -18.05
C ILE A 24 -11.47 -8.59 -17.14
N ALA A 25 -12.72 -8.44 -17.61
CA ALA A 25 -13.75 -7.67 -16.90
C ALA A 25 -13.99 -8.12 -15.45
N ARG A 26 -13.89 -9.44 -15.16
CA ARG A 26 -14.04 -9.97 -13.79
C ARG A 26 -12.93 -9.51 -12.83
N HIS A 27 -11.77 -9.10 -13.35
CA HIS A 27 -10.65 -8.59 -12.57
C HIS A 27 -10.66 -7.07 -12.39
N ASN A 28 -11.72 -6.39 -12.85
CA ASN A 28 -11.85 -4.96 -12.63
C ASN A 28 -11.92 -4.65 -11.12
N GLY A 29 -11.00 -3.81 -10.64
CA GLY A 29 -10.84 -3.50 -9.22
C GLY A 29 -10.10 -4.58 -8.41
N TRP A 30 -9.49 -5.56 -9.08
CA TRP A 30 -8.67 -6.61 -8.48
C TRP A 30 -7.21 -6.46 -8.87
N VAL A 31 -6.33 -6.75 -7.93
CA VAL A 31 -4.88 -6.77 -8.13
C VAL A 31 -4.36 -8.13 -7.75
N LYS A 32 -3.56 -8.73 -8.61
CA LYS A 32 -2.85 -9.97 -8.28
C LYS A 32 -1.52 -9.65 -7.61
N ILE A 33 -1.28 -10.27 -6.46
CA ILE A 33 -0.07 -10.06 -5.66
C ILE A 33 0.66 -11.39 -5.52
N GLY A 34 1.85 -11.47 -6.10
CA GLY A 34 2.63 -12.70 -6.15
C GLY A 34 4.07 -12.53 -5.66
N TYR A 35 4.80 -13.65 -5.64
CA TYR A 35 6.18 -13.74 -5.19
C TYR A 35 7.08 -14.32 -6.30
N THR A 36 8.32 -13.86 -6.34
CA THR A 36 9.36 -14.42 -7.20
C THR A 36 10.74 -14.27 -6.58
N GLU A 37 11.62 -15.20 -6.91
CA GLU A 37 13.06 -15.11 -6.67
C GLU A 37 13.84 -14.80 -7.96
N GLN A 38 13.14 -14.61 -9.05
CA GLN A 38 13.75 -14.24 -10.32
C GLN A 38 14.14 -12.75 -10.28
N LYS A 39 15.29 -12.45 -10.90
CA LYS A 39 15.79 -11.07 -10.98
C LYS A 39 14.82 -10.14 -11.69
N ASP A 40 14.10 -10.66 -12.68
CA ASP A 40 13.15 -9.94 -13.50
C ASP A 40 11.71 -10.42 -13.20
N VAL A 41 10.94 -9.55 -12.59
CA VAL A 41 9.54 -9.79 -12.23
C VAL A 41 8.67 -9.98 -13.47
N GLU A 42 8.92 -9.25 -14.55
CA GLU A 42 8.11 -9.34 -15.77
C GLU A 42 8.21 -10.71 -16.42
N VAL A 43 9.38 -11.34 -16.35
CA VAL A 43 9.57 -12.72 -16.83
C VAL A 43 8.65 -13.67 -16.08
N ARG A 44 8.50 -13.50 -14.76
CA ARG A 44 7.61 -14.33 -13.95
C ARG A 44 6.14 -14.12 -14.32
N ILE A 45 5.71 -12.88 -14.47
CA ILE A 45 4.33 -12.55 -14.86
C ILE A 45 4.04 -13.09 -16.25
N LYS A 46 4.98 -12.89 -17.20
CA LYS A 46 4.86 -13.42 -18.56
C LYS A 46 4.69 -14.94 -18.58
N GLN A 47 5.44 -15.67 -17.75
CA GLN A 47 5.28 -17.12 -17.64
C GLN A 47 3.86 -17.52 -17.15
N GLN A 48 3.27 -16.75 -16.24
CA GLN A 48 1.93 -17.01 -15.74
C GLN A 48 0.83 -16.66 -16.75
N CYS A 49 0.98 -15.58 -17.50
CA CYS A 49 -0.02 -15.07 -18.43
C CYS A 49 0.11 -15.65 -19.85
N HIS A 50 1.30 -16.14 -20.23
CA HIS A 50 1.61 -16.60 -21.58
C HIS A 50 0.67 -17.69 -22.10
N THR A 51 0.37 -18.69 -21.27
CA THR A 51 -0.47 -19.83 -21.69
C THR A 51 -1.89 -19.43 -22.07
N ALA A 52 -2.41 -18.38 -21.44
CA ALA A 52 -3.74 -17.85 -21.68
C ALA A 52 -3.76 -16.60 -22.57
N ASN A 53 -2.58 -16.16 -23.06
CA ASN A 53 -2.42 -14.94 -23.86
C ASN A 53 -3.14 -13.72 -23.27
N ILE A 54 -3.02 -13.53 -21.96
CA ILE A 54 -3.68 -12.46 -21.23
C ILE A 54 -2.75 -11.24 -21.19
N ALA A 55 -3.28 -10.08 -21.57
CA ALA A 55 -2.60 -8.81 -21.36
C ALA A 55 -2.56 -8.46 -19.86
N TRP A 56 -1.41 -7.97 -19.41
CA TRP A 56 -1.17 -7.60 -18.01
C TRP A 56 -0.41 -6.27 -17.93
N VAL A 57 -0.58 -5.61 -16.80
CA VAL A 57 0.15 -4.38 -16.47
C VAL A 57 0.83 -4.58 -15.12
N LEU A 58 2.16 -4.45 -15.08
CA LEU A 58 2.92 -4.42 -13.83
C LEU A 58 2.61 -3.11 -13.11
N GLU A 59 2.06 -3.19 -11.92
CA GLU A 59 1.68 -2.02 -11.13
C GLU A 59 2.79 -1.59 -10.18
N TRP A 60 3.36 -2.54 -9.46
CA TRP A 60 4.50 -2.31 -8.58
C TRP A 60 5.23 -3.62 -8.23
N TYR A 61 6.44 -3.49 -7.75
CA TYR A 61 7.22 -4.57 -7.15
C TYR A 61 8.18 -4.03 -6.08
N GLY A 62 8.68 -4.89 -5.23
CA GLY A 62 9.64 -4.54 -4.20
C GLY A 62 10.26 -5.75 -3.53
N ASN A 63 11.39 -5.54 -2.84
CA ASN A 63 12.11 -6.60 -2.15
C ASN A 63 11.26 -7.19 -1.02
N ALA A 64 11.14 -8.51 -0.99
CA ALA A 64 10.43 -9.26 0.04
C ALA A 64 11.32 -9.48 1.28
N VAL A 65 11.81 -8.37 1.84
CA VAL A 65 12.67 -8.30 3.01
C VAL A 65 12.15 -7.21 3.93
N TYR A 66 12.06 -7.49 5.23
CA TYR A 66 11.65 -6.50 6.22
C TYR A 66 12.67 -5.38 6.36
N GLU A 67 12.21 -4.16 6.60
CA GLU A 67 13.10 -3.02 6.79
C GLU A 67 13.92 -3.14 8.07
N GLY A 68 15.21 -2.78 7.98
CA GLY A 68 16.13 -2.88 9.12
C GLY A 68 16.55 -4.28 9.50
N SER A 69 16.15 -5.31 8.74
CA SER A 69 16.60 -6.69 8.93
C SER A 69 16.98 -7.35 7.60
N ASN A 70 17.61 -8.53 7.67
CA ASN A 70 17.88 -9.37 6.51
C ASN A 70 16.86 -10.52 6.39
N GLU A 71 15.78 -10.46 7.16
CA GLU A 71 14.73 -11.47 7.17
C GLU A 71 13.81 -11.31 5.97
N SER A 72 13.73 -12.35 5.13
CA SER A 72 12.83 -12.38 3.99
C SER A 72 11.47 -12.98 4.36
N PHE A 73 10.44 -12.63 3.58
CA PHE A 73 9.09 -13.16 3.73
C PHE A 73 8.53 -13.61 2.38
N LEU A 74 7.52 -14.46 2.44
CA LEU A 74 6.78 -14.93 1.26
C LEU A 74 5.49 -14.11 1.08
N ASP A 75 4.90 -14.16 -0.10
CA ASP A 75 3.59 -13.57 -0.42
C ASP A 75 2.50 -13.93 0.60
N LYS A 76 2.47 -15.18 1.07
CA LYS A 76 1.51 -15.65 2.07
C LYS A 76 1.48 -14.80 3.34
N ALA A 77 2.63 -14.29 3.78
CA ALA A 77 2.69 -13.41 4.95
C ALA A 77 2.01 -12.06 4.68
N PHE A 78 2.24 -11.50 3.50
CA PHE A 78 1.60 -10.27 3.07
C PHE A 78 0.11 -10.47 2.76
N HIS A 79 -0.29 -11.59 2.16
CA HIS A 79 -1.70 -11.95 1.96
C HIS A 79 -2.45 -12.05 3.29
N ALA A 80 -1.85 -12.72 4.29
CA ALA A 80 -2.43 -12.79 5.64
C ALA A 80 -2.59 -11.41 6.29
N TYR A 81 -1.66 -10.51 6.04
CA TYR A 81 -1.74 -9.12 6.51
C TYR A 81 -2.90 -8.36 5.86
N LEU A 82 -3.06 -8.46 4.53
CA LEU A 82 -4.18 -7.82 3.81
C LEU A 82 -5.54 -8.39 4.25
N ASN A 83 -5.63 -9.71 4.44
CA ASN A 83 -6.84 -10.37 4.94
C ASN A 83 -7.21 -9.88 6.35
N LYS A 84 -6.22 -9.67 7.25
CA LYS A 84 -6.44 -9.08 8.57
C LYS A 84 -6.90 -7.62 8.52
N LEU A 85 -6.51 -6.88 7.48
CA LEU A 85 -7.01 -5.52 7.25
C LEU A 85 -8.42 -5.49 6.68
N GLY A 86 -8.99 -6.66 6.27
CA GLY A 86 -10.35 -6.79 5.78
C GLY A 86 -10.49 -6.73 4.26
N TYR A 87 -9.38 -6.79 3.50
CA TYR A 87 -9.46 -6.86 2.04
C TYR A 87 -9.96 -8.22 1.59
N GLU A 88 -10.85 -8.21 0.59
CA GLU A 88 -11.41 -9.41 -0.02
C GLU A 88 -10.36 -10.10 -0.89
N GLN A 89 -10.15 -11.39 -0.66
CA GLN A 89 -9.31 -12.24 -1.50
C GLN A 89 -10.18 -13.23 -2.27
N GLU A 90 -9.98 -13.36 -3.57
CA GLU A 90 -10.65 -14.40 -4.37
C GLU A 90 -10.19 -15.78 -3.87
N PRO A 91 -11.13 -16.70 -3.52
CA PRO A 91 -10.80 -17.98 -2.90
C PRO A 91 -9.80 -18.81 -3.72
N LYS A 92 -8.78 -19.32 -3.04
CA LYS A 92 -7.70 -20.16 -3.62
C LYS A 92 -6.85 -19.44 -4.69
N THR A 93 -6.87 -18.14 -4.73
CA THR A 93 -6.08 -17.34 -5.66
C THR A 93 -5.24 -16.29 -4.93
N GLU A 94 -4.45 -15.54 -5.69
CA GLU A 94 -3.62 -14.43 -5.22
C GLU A 94 -4.22 -13.07 -5.61
N TRP A 95 -5.50 -13.03 -5.97
CA TRP A 95 -6.23 -11.82 -6.33
C TRP A 95 -6.87 -11.19 -5.12
N PHE A 96 -6.64 -9.87 -4.97
CA PHE A 96 -7.21 -9.05 -3.91
C PHE A 96 -8.03 -7.90 -4.49
N ARG A 97 -9.18 -7.65 -3.90
CA ARG A 97 -10.01 -6.49 -4.23
C ARG A 97 -9.49 -5.27 -3.48
N ILE A 98 -8.54 -4.58 -4.12
CA ILE A 98 -7.79 -3.46 -3.55
C ILE A 98 -7.30 -2.57 -4.68
N GLY A 99 -7.15 -1.26 -4.40
CA GLY A 99 -6.52 -0.33 -5.32
C GLY A 99 -5.01 -0.58 -5.46
N THR A 100 -4.44 -0.31 -6.64
CA THR A 100 -3.02 -0.52 -6.92
C THR A 100 -2.12 0.28 -6.00
N ASP A 101 -2.38 1.59 -5.84
CA ASP A 101 -1.62 2.47 -4.94
C ASP A 101 -1.81 2.10 -3.48
N GLU A 102 -3.02 1.71 -3.09
CA GLU A 102 -3.34 1.27 -1.74
C GLU A 102 -2.60 -0.02 -1.38
N SER A 103 -2.57 -1.00 -2.30
CA SER A 103 -1.83 -2.24 -2.12
C SER A 103 -0.33 -2.01 -1.98
N ARG A 104 0.23 -1.08 -2.77
CA ARG A 104 1.62 -0.65 -2.68
C ARG A 104 1.93 0.01 -1.34
N HIS A 105 1.05 0.89 -0.86
CA HIS A 105 1.19 1.54 0.44
C HIS A 105 1.22 0.50 1.58
N HIS A 106 0.28 -0.42 1.58
CA HIS A 106 0.26 -1.52 2.55
C HIS A 106 1.48 -2.42 2.49
N PHE A 107 2.07 -2.61 1.31
CA PHE A 107 3.32 -3.36 1.19
C PHE A 107 4.49 -2.68 1.91
N TYR A 108 4.62 -1.36 1.78
CA TYR A 108 5.65 -0.62 2.52
C TYR A 108 5.39 -0.62 4.02
N ASP A 109 4.14 -0.43 4.45
CA ASP A 109 3.76 -0.51 5.86
C ASP A 109 4.05 -1.90 6.45
N PHE A 110 3.74 -2.96 5.70
CA PHE A 110 4.03 -4.33 6.08
C PHE A 110 5.53 -4.56 6.29
N ARG A 111 6.36 -4.07 5.39
CA ARG A 111 7.82 -4.17 5.49
C ARG A 111 8.37 -3.41 6.68
N ALA A 112 7.95 -2.17 6.84
CA ALA A 112 8.41 -1.27 7.90
C ALA A 112 8.00 -1.74 9.29
N ASN A 113 6.84 -2.41 9.41
CA ASN A 113 6.29 -2.87 10.68
C ASN A 113 6.42 -4.38 10.91
N HIS A 114 7.24 -5.09 10.13
CA HIS A 114 7.46 -6.54 10.25
C HIS A 114 6.15 -7.35 10.27
N GLY A 115 5.19 -6.96 9.42
CA GLY A 115 3.90 -7.62 9.33
C GLY A 115 2.96 -7.38 10.50
N VAL A 116 3.35 -6.55 11.45
CA VAL A 116 2.50 -6.17 12.58
C VAL A 116 1.56 -5.05 12.14
N ILE A 117 0.26 -5.29 12.25
CA ILE A 117 -0.72 -4.21 12.09
C ILE A 117 -0.61 -3.34 13.33
N LYS A 118 0.09 -2.22 13.20
CA LYS A 118 -0.05 -1.17 14.19
C LYS A 118 -1.51 -0.73 14.10
N GLY A 119 -2.27 -0.99 15.15
CA GLY A 119 -3.61 -0.46 15.24
C GLY A 119 -3.53 0.97 14.76
N LYS A 120 -4.32 1.35 13.76
CA LYS A 120 -4.57 2.76 13.54
C LYS A 120 -5.07 3.26 14.89
N ALA A 121 -4.17 3.87 15.65
CA ALA A 121 -4.63 4.94 16.47
C ALA A 121 -5.29 5.87 15.46
N THR A 122 -6.57 5.73 15.25
CA THR A 122 -7.43 6.79 14.81
C THR A 122 -7.27 7.82 15.92
N GLN A 123 -6.17 8.54 15.91
CA GLN A 123 -6.17 9.88 16.43
C GLN A 123 -7.22 10.57 15.56
N ARG A 124 -8.47 10.42 15.97
CA ARG A 124 -9.48 11.42 15.64
C ARG A 124 -8.89 12.68 16.24
N TYR A 125 -8.25 13.48 15.39
CA TYR A 125 -7.89 14.83 15.76
C TYR A 125 -9.18 15.51 16.14
N GLN A 126 -9.46 15.53 17.44
CA GLN A 126 -10.55 16.34 17.94
C GLN A 126 -10.06 17.77 17.90
N LEU A 127 -10.74 18.58 17.10
CA LEU A 127 -10.55 20.02 17.14
C LEU A 127 -10.75 20.46 18.59
N ARG A 128 -9.90 21.34 19.07
CA ARG A 128 -10.08 21.94 20.39
C ARG A 128 -11.35 22.79 20.36
N ASP A 129 -12.36 22.40 21.12
CA ASP A 129 -13.68 23.04 21.10
C ASP A 129 -13.65 24.52 21.47
N ASP A 130 -12.73 24.89 22.33
CA ASP A 130 -12.55 26.25 22.84
C ASP A 130 -11.88 27.20 21.85
N SER A 131 -11.14 26.68 20.86
CA SER A 131 -10.39 27.53 19.94
C SER A 131 -10.50 27.12 18.48
N GLN A 132 -10.15 25.88 18.16
CA GLN A 132 -10.16 25.39 16.78
C GLN A 132 -11.57 25.14 16.28
N GLY A 133 -12.42 24.50 17.08
CA GLY A 133 -13.81 24.23 16.74
C GLY A 133 -14.62 25.51 16.56
N GLU A 134 -14.36 26.53 17.40
CA GLU A 134 -15.03 27.84 17.26
C GLU A 134 -14.58 28.58 15.99
N ALA A 135 -13.29 28.54 15.65
CA ALA A 135 -12.78 29.16 14.43
C ALA A 135 -13.38 28.51 13.18
N VAL A 136 -13.49 27.17 13.14
CA VAL A 136 -14.12 26.44 12.04
C VAL A 136 -15.60 26.80 11.93
N ARG A 137 -16.37 26.79 13.03
CA ARG A 137 -17.79 27.17 13.03
C ARG A 137 -18.00 28.58 12.50
N LYS A 138 -17.25 29.57 13.00
CA LYS A 138 -17.34 30.96 12.53
C LYS A 138 -17.01 31.09 11.04
N THR A 139 -16.04 30.31 10.54
CA THR A 139 -15.70 30.31 9.11
C THR A 139 -16.83 29.73 8.27
N ILE A 140 -17.40 28.60 8.67
CA ILE A 140 -18.54 27.97 7.99
C ILE A 140 -19.74 28.93 7.97
N ASP A 141 -20.09 29.55 9.10
CA ASP A 141 -21.19 30.49 9.20
C ASP A 141 -20.99 31.71 8.29
N SER A 142 -19.76 32.22 8.22
CA SER A 142 -19.45 33.37 7.36
C SER A 142 -19.64 33.03 5.87
N PHE A 143 -19.13 31.87 5.41
CA PHE A 143 -19.28 31.45 4.01
C PHE A 143 -20.70 30.99 3.67
N THR A 144 -21.43 30.41 4.62
CA THR A 144 -22.83 30.01 4.40
C THR A 144 -23.74 31.21 4.25
N ASN A 145 -23.57 32.24 5.11
CA ASN A 145 -24.44 33.40 5.14
C ASN A 145 -23.99 34.55 4.21
N ARG A 146 -22.70 34.54 3.78
CA ARG A 146 -22.11 35.57 2.94
C ARG A 146 -21.08 34.95 2.00
N PRO A 147 -21.46 34.35 0.87
CA PRO A 147 -20.59 33.58 0.00
C PRO A 147 -19.43 34.38 -0.64
N GLU A 148 -19.53 35.71 -0.67
CA GLU A 148 -18.48 36.60 -1.20
C GLU A 148 -17.56 37.18 -0.10
N THR A 149 -17.55 36.58 1.10
CA THR A 149 -16.79 37.10 2.24
C THR A 149 -15.39 36.49 2.25
N GLU A 150 -14.38 37.34 2.39
CA GLU A 150 -13.02 36.91 2.73
C GLU A 150 -12.91 36.71 4.24
N TYR A 151 -12.32 35.57 4.66
CA TYR A 151 -12.14 35.25 6.06
C TYR A 151 -10.65 35.04 6.39
N LEU A 152 -10.09 35.92 7.21
CA LEU A 152 -8.69 35.86 7.62
C LEU A 152 -8.53 35.14 8.95
N TRP A 153 -7.85 34.01 8.96
CA TRP A 153 -7.43 33.32 10.18
C TRP A 153 -6.14 33.93 10.76
N ASN A 154 -6.27 34.77 11.75
CA ASN A 154 -5.10 35.25 12.53
C ASN A 154 -4.85 34.28 13.70
N ALA A 155 -4.10 33.22 13.46
CA ALA A 155 -3.81 32.19 14.45
C ALA A 155 -2.34 32.15 14.83
N LYS A 156 -2.07 31.96 16.12
CA LYS A 156 -0.71 31.81 16.66
C LYS A 156 -0.01 30.60 16.04
N PRO A 157 1.35 30.57 16.02
CA PRO A 157 2.11 29.38 15.64
C PRO A 157 1.63 28.15 16.44
N ARG A 158 1.58 26.98 15.80
CA ARG A 158 1.09 25.70 16.37
C ARG A 158 -0.42 25.65 16.71
N PHE A 159 -1.21 26.57 16.19
CA PHE A 159 -2.69 26.51 16.36
C PHE A 159 -3.30 25.26 15.68
N GLY A 160 -2.61 24.65 14.72
CA GLY A 160 -3.12 23.49 13.98
C GLY A 160 -4.00 23.86 12.79
N LYS A 161 -3.69 24.94 12.09
CA LYS A 161 -4.44 25.45 10.91
C LYS A 161 -4.68 24.37 9.85
N THR A 162 -3.69 23.53 9.57
CA THR A 162 -3.78 22.46 8.58
C THR A 162 -4.80 21.36 8.95
N LEU A 163 -5.14 21.23 10.22
CA LEU A 163 -6.14 20.26 10.72
C LEU A 163 -7.56 20.84 10.78
N ALA A 164 -7.67 22.16 10.69
CA ALA A 164 -8.94 22.89 10.84
C ALA A 164 -9.54 23.32 9.47
N VAL A 165 -8.87 23.01 8.36
CA VAL A 165 -9.32 23.32 6.99
C VAL A 165 -9.90 22.11 6.31
#